data_0ef8fcdcb9efd5ffd539632d3d3de03e
#
_entry.id   0ef8fcdcb9efd5ffd539632d3d3de03e
#
_cell.length_a   1.000
_cell.length_b   1.000
_cell.length_c   1.000
_cell.angle_alpha   90.00
_cell.angle_beta   90.00
_cell.angle_gamma   90.00
#
_symmetry.space_group_name_H-M   'P 1'
#
loop_
_entity.id
_entity.type
_entity.pdbx_description
1 polymer ?
#
loop_
_entity_poly.entity_id
_entity_poly.type
_entity_poly.pdbx_seq_one_letter_code
_entity_poly.pdbx_strand_id
1 'polypeptide(L)'
;MMIPLHLLRSLEPVTGVCGRSLSYAGARVPAKTQNIINGQWVDSSTDRWIDVHNPATNEVVTQVPQTTQAEMEQAVESAKGAFRSWSKTSAMARQQIMFRYQQLIKSNIGELAKLITLEQGKTLADAEGDVMRGLQVVEHCCSNTNLLIGETMTGVSKDMDLPAFRTPLGVCAGIAPFNFPAMIPLWMFPMATICGNTYIMKPSERYQLVDSDANKCYLATS
;
A
#
# COMPACT_ATOMS: atom_id res chain seq x y z
N MET A 1 7.08 -3.76 -3.90
CA MET A 1 6.74 -4.81 -2.96
C MET A 1 6.34 -6.05 -3.74
N MET A 2 7.07 -7.12 -3.62
CA MET A 2 6.73 -8.41 -4.25
C MET A 2 6.95 -9.53 -3.26
N ILE A 3 5.98 -10.43 -3.21
CA ILE A 3 6.04 -11.67 -2.44
C ILE A 3 6.14 -12.83 -3.44
N PRO A 4 7.05 -13.79 -3.24
CA PRO A 4 7.13 -14.98 -4.07
C PRO A 4 5.89 -15.86 -3.90
N LEU A 5 5.44 -16.48 -4.98
CA LEU A 5 4.22 -17.27 -5.12
C LEU A 5 4.12 -18.52 -4.20
N HIS A 6 5.17 -18.89 -3.47
CA HIS A 6 5.23 -20.11 -2.68
C HIS A 6 4.79 -19.97 -1.21
N LEU A 7 4.39 -18.77 -0.77
CA LEU A 7 3.91 -18.50 0.60
C LEU A 7 2.38 -18.64 0.79
N LEU A 8 1.69 -19.22 -0.17
CA LEU A 8 0.23 -19.46 -0.11
C LEU A 8 -0.20 -20.65 0.80
N ARG A 9 0.69 -21.16 1.65
CA ARG A 9 0.35 -22.22 2.62
C ARG A 9 0.63 -21.73 4.04
N SER A 10 -0.42 -21.59 4.80
CA SER A 10 -0.55 -21.30 6.23
C SER A 10 -0.99 -19.85 6.53
N LEU A 11 -2.30 -19.66 6.62
CA LEU A 11 -2.94 -18.56 7.35
C LEU A 11 -2.79 -18.86 8.86
N GLU A 12 -1.60 -18.66 9.41
CA GLU A 12 -1.45 -18.46 10.85
C GLU A 12 -1.35 -16.96 11.11
N PRO A 13 -2.03 -16.46 12.17
CA PRO A 13 -1.89 -15.04 12.53
C PRO A 13 -0.41 -14.80 12.90
N VAL A 14 0.19 -13.80 12.28
CA VAL A 14 1.57 -13.37 12.59
C VAL A 14 1.60 -12.88 14.04
N THR A 15 1.81 -13.81 14.98
CA THR A 15 2.10 -13.52 16.37
C THR A 15 3.60 -13.38 16.53
N GLY A 16 4.11 -12.18 16.41
CA GLY A 16 5.54 -11.92 16.60
C GLY A 16 5.84 -10.44 16.59
N VAL A 17 5.21 -9.67 17.49
CA VAL A 17 5.65 -8.30 17.79
C VAL A 17 6.31 -8.30 19.15
N CYS A 18 7.63 -8.37 19.16
CA CYS A 18 8.44 -8.11 20.34
C CYS A 18 8.53 -6.58 20.54
N GLY A 19 7.82 -6.04 21.52
CA GLY A 19 7.87 -4.64 21.92
C GLY A 19 6.60 -4.26 22.70
N ARG A 20 6.71 -3.37 23.67
CA ARG A 20 5.55 -2.86 24.43
C ARG A 20 4.53 -2.27 23.47
N SER A 21 3.42 -2.96 23.25
CA SER A 21 2.29 -2.42 22.52
C SER A 21 1.40 -1.63 23.48
N LEU A 22 1.16 -0.37 23.18
CA LEU A 22 0.12 0.42 23.84
C LEU A 22 -1.24 0.02 23.24
N SER A 23 -2.22 -0.25 24.10
CA SER A 23 -3.59 -0.52 23.66
C SER A 23 -4.36 0.79 23.68
N TYR A 24 -4.61 1.38 22.50
CA TYR A 24 -5.48 2.54 22.36
C TYR A 24 -6.79 2.11 21.69
N ALA A 25 -7.91 2.33 22.35
CA ALA A 25 -9.26 2.03 21.85
C ALA A 25 -9.42 0.62 21.22
N GLY A 26 -8.64 -0.37 21.69
CA GLY A 26 -8.67 -1.75 21.19
C GLY A 26 -7.70 -2.05 20.04
N ALA A 27 -7.04 -1.06 19.44
CA ALA A 27 -5.97 -1.26 18.45
C ALA A 27 -4.62 -1.47 19.16
N ARG A 28 -3.85 -2.46 18.71
CA ARG A 28 -2.46 -2.65 19.16
C ARG A 28 -1.54 -1.76 18.34
N VAL A 29 -1.07 -0.68 18.95
CA VAL A 29 -0.15 0.25 18.32
C VAL A 29 1.29 -0.08 18.75
N PRO A 30 2.23 -0.33 17.84
CA PRO A 30 3.63 -0.54 18.20
C PRO A 30 4.26 0.76 18.70
N ALA A 31 5.19 0.66 19.67
CA ALA A 31 5.91 1.83 20.17
C ALA A 31 6.79 2.50 19.09
N LYS A 32 7.26 1.71 18.12
CA LYS A 32 7.99 2.16 16.94
C LYS A 32 7.46 1.45 15.70
N THR A 33 7.28 2.20 14.62
CA THR A 33 6.90 1.62 13.33
C THR A 33 8.12 1.07 12.59
N GLN A 34 7.88 0.12 11.71
CA GLN A 34 8.90 -0.51 10.88
C GLN A 34 8.69 -0.11 9.41
N ASN A 35 9.78 -0.14 8.63
CA ASN A 35 9.69 -0.08 7.18
C ASN A 35 9.20 -1.42 6.61
N ILE A 36 8.54 -1.39 5.46
CA ILE A 36 8.16 -2.59 4.72
C ILE A 36 8.97 -2.63 3.44
N ILE A 37 9.92 -3.56 3.35
CA ILE A 37 10.78 -3.74 2.18
C ILE A 37 10.70 -5.20 1.74
N ASN A 38 10.44 -5.44 0.49
CA ASN A 38 10.29 -6.79 -0.08
C ASN A 38 9.29 -7.68 0.69
N GLY A 39 8.16 -7.10 1.10
CA GLY A 39 7.13 -7.82 1.85
C GLY A 39 7.49 -8.17 3.29
N GLN A 40 8.60 -7.66 3.81
CA GLN A 40 9.06 -7.93 5.17
C GLN A 40 9.07 -6.65 6.01
N TRP A 41 8.75 -6.80 7.29
CA TRP A 41 8.90 -5.75 8.28
C TRP A 41 10.36 -5.64 8.67
N VAL A 42 10.95 -4.46 8.47
CA VAL A 42 12.36 -4.19 8.71
C VAL A 42 12.50 -3.05 9.70
N ASP A 43 13.22 -3.29 10.78
CA ASP A 43 13.60 -2.22 11.72
C ASP A 43 14.55 -1.25 11.02
N SER A 44 14.27 0.05 11.15
CA SER A 44 15.16 1.06 10.60
C SER A 44 16.44 1.18 11.43
N SER A 45 17.56 1.34 10.75
CA SER A 45 18.88 1.61 11.35
C SER A 45 19.07 3.07 11.74
N THR A 46 18.05 3.92 11.59
CA THR A 46 18.13 5.34 11.88
C THR A 46 18.25 5.62 13.37
N ASP A 47 19.00 6.67 13.72
CA ASP A 47 19.02 7.28 15.05
C ASP A 47 17.95 8.38 15.21
N ARG A 48 17.27 8.76 14.12
CA ARG A 48 16.28 9.83 14.08
C ARG A 48 14.88 9.29 13.96
N TRP A 49 14.08 9.57 14.99
CA TRP A 49 12.69 9.16 15.07
C TRP A 49 11.79 10.39 15.21
N ILE A 50 10.62 10.34 14.64
CA ILE A 50 9.60 11.38 14.69
C ILE A 50 8.45 10.86 15.53
N ASP A 51 8.08 11.61 16.57
CA ASP A 51 6.95 11.29 17.42
C ASP A 51 5.63 11.58 16.69
N VAL A 52 4.74 10.61 16.70
CA VAL A 52 3.37 10.75 16.22
C VAL A 52 2.46 10.94 17.44
N HIS A 53 1.78 12.08 17.50
CA HIS A 53 0.94 12.45 18.61
C HIS A 53 -0.55 12.24 18.31
N ASN A 54 -1.30 11.81 19.31
CA ASN A 54 -2.75 11.95 19.28
C ASN A 54 -3.10 13.44 19.43
N PRO A 55 -3.72 14.08 18.44
CA PRO A 55 -3.98 15.52 18.48
C PRO A 55 -5.01 15.92 19.58
N ALA A 56 -5.80 14.98 20.08
CA ALA A 56 -6.78 15.25 21.13
C ALA A 56 -6.16 15.27 22.54
N THR A 57 -5.16 14.42 22.80
CA THR A 57 -4.53 14.28 24.12
C THR A 57 -3.09 14.78 24.17
N ASN A 58 -2.48 15.01 23.02
CA ASN A 58 -1.06 15.31 22.82
C ASN A 58 -0.10 14.22 23.34
N GLU A 59 -0.60 13.02 23.58
CA GLU A 59 0.22 11.86 23.95
C GLU A 59 0.91 11.29 22.73
N VAL A 60 2.14 10.80 22.89
CA VAL A 60 2.86 10.08 21.83
C VAL A 60 2.22 8.71 21.63
N VAL A 61 1.68 8.47 20.46
CA VAL A 61 1.04 7.20 20.07
C VAL A 61 2.09 6.20 19.59
N THR A 62 3.01 6.65 18.73
CA THR A 62 4.09 5.83 18.15
C THR A 62 5.24 6.71 17.67
N GLN A 63 6.34 6.09 17.27
CA GLN A 63 7.46 6.76 16.62
C GLN A 63 7.67 6.20 15.21
N VAL A 64 7.93 7.07 14.25
CA VAL A 64 8.23 6.70 12.87
C VAL A 64 9.69 6.96 12.54
N PRO A 65 10.36 6.06 11.79
CA PRO A 65 11.76 6.25 11.46
C PRO A 65 11.93 7.32 10.37
N GLN A 66 12.94 8.15 10.51
CA GLN A 66 13.45 8.92 9.39
C GLN A 66 14.36 7.99 8.57
N THR A 67 13.74 7.30 7.60
CA THR A 67 14.38 6.28 6.77
C THR A 67 15.71 6.77 6.19
N THR A 68 16.75 5.96 6.31
CA THR A 68 18.10 6.32 5.83
C THR A 68 18.21 6.22 4.31
N GLN A 69 19.22 6.86 3.73
CA GLN A 69 19.48 6.79 2.30
C GLN A 69 19.75 5.34 1.85
N ALA A 70 20.47 4.56 2.63
CA ALA A 70 20.77 3.15 2.32
C ALA A 70 19.49 2.28 2.29
N GLU A 71 18.55 2.50 3.21
CA GLU A 71 17.27 1.81 3.23
C GLU A 71 16.39 2.21 2.03
N MET A 72 16.44 3.47 1.62
CA MET A 72 15.74 3.93 0.41
C MET A 72 16.32 3.27 -0.85
N GLU A 73 17.64 3.20 -0.96
CA GLU A 73 18.31 2.50 -2.06
C GLU A 73 17.97 1.00 -2.09
N GLN A 74 17.94 0.36 -0.92
CA GLN A 74 17.50 -1.03 -0.78
C GLN A 74 16.05 -1.23 -1.25
N ALA A 75 15.13 -0.32 -0.88
CA ALA A 75 13.75 -0.37 -1.32
C ALA A 75 13.62 -0.22 -2.85
N VAL A 76 14.40 0.68 -3.45
CA VAL A 76 14.43 0.88 -4.90
C VAL A 76 14.95 -0.37 -5.62
N GLU A 77 16.06 -0.96 -5.17
CA GLU A 77 16.61 -2.17 -5.77
C GLU A 77 15.65 -3.37 -5.63
N SER A 78 15.01 -3.50 -4.46
CA SER A 78 13.95 -4.49 -4.25
C SER A 78 12.80 -4.30 -5.26
N ALA A 79 12.31 -3.08 -5.42
CA ALA A 79 11.24 -2.76 -6.37
C ALA A 79 11.63 -3.05 -7.83
N LYS A 80 12.88 -2.74 -8.23
CA LYS A 80 13.42 -3.08 -9.55
C LYS A 80 13.51 -4.59 -9.77
N GLY A 81 13.97 -5.33 -8.76
CA GLY A 81 14.02 -6.79 -8.79
C GLY A 81 12.63 -7.39 -8.99
N ALA A 82 11.69 -6.91 -8.21
CA ALA A 82 10.29 -7.31 -8.24
C ALA A 82 9.61 -7.01 -9.59
N PHE A 83 9.89 -5.88 -10.20
CA PHE A 83 9.32 -5.49 -11.49
C PHE A 83 9.55 -6.54 -12.60
N ARG A 84 10.69 -7.21 -12.60
CA ARG A 84 11.06 -8.18 -13.65
C ARG A 84 10.07 -9.34 -13.79
N SER A 85 9.44 -9.76 -12.69
CA SER A 85 8.44 -10.83 -12.68
C SER A 85 7.01 -10.27 -12.62
N TRP A 86 6.77 -9.24 -11.82
CA TRP A 86 5.45 -8.64 -11.68
C TRP A 86 4.89 -8.08 -12.98
N SER A 87 5.70 -7.39 -13.78
CA SER A 87 5.31 -6.87 -15.07
C SER A 87 4.85 -7.96 -16.07
N LYS A 88 5.30 -9.19 -15.87
CA LYS A 88 4.93 -10.36 -16.68
C LYS A 88 3.74 -11.14 -16.12
N THR A 89 3.30 -10.84 -14.89
CA THR A 89 2.10 -11.43 -14.31
C THR A 89 0.89 -11.01 -15.12
N SER A 90 0.01 -11.94 -15.46
CA SER A 90 -1.16 -11.64 -16.28
C SER A 90 -2.07 -10.61 -15.60
N ALA A 91 -2.76 -9.78 -16.41
CA ALA A 91 -3.71 -8.79 -15.90
C ALA A 91 -4.79 -9.44 -15.02
N MET A 92 -5.27 -10.63 -15.42
CA MET A 92 -6.26 -11.40 -14.66
C MET A 92 -5.74 -11.84 -13.29
N ALA A 93 -4.48 -12.28 -13.21
CA ALA A 93 -3.88 -12.69 -11.93
C ALA A 93 -3.71 -11.47 -10.99
N ARG A 94 -3.29 -10.33 -11.51
CA ARG A 94 -3.23 -9.07 -10.75
C ARG A 94 -4.62 -8.62 -10.27
N GLN A 95 -5.63 -8.76 -11.11
CA GLN A 95 -7.03 -8.46 -10.76
C GLN A 95 -7.52 -9.30 -9.56
N GLN A 96 -7.20 -10.61 -9.51
CA GLN A 96 -7.58 -11.47 -8.39
C GLN A 96 -6.97 -10.99 -7.07
N ILE A 97 -5.77 -10.43 -7.09
CA ILE A 97 -5.15 -9.81 -5.92
C ILE A 97 -5.96 -8.58 -5.49
N MET A 98 -6.37 -7.72 -6.43
CA MET A 98 -7.18 -6.55 -6.13
C MET A 98 -8.55 -6.90 -5.53
N PHE A 99 -9.20 -7.97 -5.98
CA PHE A 99 -10.46 -8.44 -5.37
C PHE A 99 -10.26 -8.87 -3.91
N ARG A 100 -9.19 -9.62 -3.61
CA ARG A 100 -8.89 -10.01 -2.23
C ARG A 100 -8.57 -8.79 -1.37
N TYR A 101 -7.80 -7.84 -1.90
CA TYR A 101 -7.46 -6.60 -1.22
C TYR A 101 -8.69 -5.75 -0.91
N GLN A 102 -9.57 -5.57 -1.89
CA GLN A 102 -10.86 -4.88 -1.73
C GLN A 102 -11.69 -5.51 -0.59
N GLN A 103 -11.77 -6.83 -0.56
CA GLN A 103 -12.53 -7.54 0.49
C GLN A 103 -11.91 -7.33 1.87
N LEU A 104 -10.57 -7.35 1.98
CA LEU A 104 -9.88 -7.11 3.25
C LEU A 104 -10.10 -5.68 3.76
N ILE A 105 -10.04 -4.67 2.90
CA ILE A 105 -10.37 -3.29 3.31
C ILE A 105 -11.80 -3.24 3.83
N LYS A 106 -12.78 -3.81 3.10
CA LYS A 106 -14.19 -3.85 3.52
C LYS A 106 -14.38 -4.47 4.90
N SER A 107 -13.67 -5.54 5.16
CA SER A 107 -13.76 -6.25 6.45
C SER A 107 -13.12 -5.47 7.62
N ASN A 108 -12.24 -4.50 7.32
CA ASN A 108 -11.46 -3.76 8.32
C ASN A 108 -11.72 -2.25 8.34
N ILE A 109 -12.77 -1.75 7.68
CA ILE A 109 -13.08 -0.31 7.61
C ILE A 109 -13.09 0.33 8.99
N GLY A 110 -13.78 -0.28 9.96
CA GLY A 110 -13.89 0.28 11.31
C GLY A 110 -12.55 0.36 12.06
N GLU A 111 -11.66 -0.61 11.87
CA GLU A 111 -10.33 -0.58 12.49
C GLU A 111 -9.43 0.49 11.84
N LEU A 112 -9.43 0.57 10.52
CA LEU A 112 -8.72 1.60 9.78
C LEU A 112 -9.21 3.00 10.16
N ALA A 113 -10.53 3.19 10.29
CA ALA A 113 -11.11 4.46 10.71
C ALA A 113 -10.70 4.86 12.13
N LYS A 114 -10.66 3.91 13.07
CA LYS A 114 -10.18 4.18 14.44
C LYS A 114 -8.72 4.65 14.46
N LEU A 115 -7.85 4.06 13.63
CA LEU A 115 -6.46 4.48 13.51
C LEU A 115 -6.36 5.90 12.95
N ILE A 116 -7.15 6.24 11.93
CA ILE A 116 -7.22 7.62 11.39
C ILE A 116 -7.65 8.60 12.48
N THR A 117 -8.69 8.27 13.24
CA THR A 117 -9.16 9.12 14.36
C THR A 117 -8.06 9.29 15.39
N LEU A 118 -7.34 8.23 15.73
CA LEU A 118 -6.27 8.24 16.73
C LEU A 118 -5.11 9.14 16.33
N GLU A 119 -4.65 9.01 15.07
CA GLU A 119 -3.49 9.74 14.58
C GLU A 119 -3.82 11.16 14.13
N GLN A 120 -4.97 11.38 13.50
CA GLN A 120 -5.31 12.64 12.85
C GLN A 120 -6.37 13.47 13.57
N GLY A 121 -7.16 12.85 14.45
CA GLY A 121 -8.23 13.53 15.17
C GLY A 121 -9.51 13.75 14.35
N LYS A 122 -9.68 13.14 13.20
CA LYS A 122 -10.97 13.12 12.48
C LYS A 122 -12.05 12.46 13.32
N THR A 123 -13.30 12.86 13.12
CA THR A 123 -14.44 12.07 13.65
C THR A 123 -14.42 10.67 13.03
N LEU A 124 -14.97 9.69 13.74
CA LEU A 124 -15.02 8.32 13.22
C LEU A 124 -15.78 8.25 11.90
N ALA A 125 -16.88 9.00 11.75
CA ALA A 125 -17.65 9.06 10.51
C ALA A 125 -16.86 9.64 9.34
N ASP A 126 -16.07 10.70 9.55
CA ASP A 126 -15.19 11.27 8.53
C ASP A 126 -14.04 10.31 8.16
N ALA A 127 -13.52 9.60 9.16
CA ALA A 127 -12.47 8.60 8.98
C ALA A 127 -12.97 7.39 8.17
N GLU A 128 -14.18 6.90 8.45
CA GLU A 128 -14.83 5.87 7.63
C GLU A 128 -15.05 6.36 6.19
N GLY A 129 -15.47 7.61 6.01
CA GLY A 129 -15.61 8.26 4.71
C GLY A 129 -14.29 8.36 3.95
N ASP A 130 -13.17 8.57 4.65
CA ASP A 130 -11.82 8.57 4.10
C ASP A 130 -11.49 7.18 3.50
N VAL A 131 -11.62 6.13 4.30
CA VAL A 131 -11.38 4.74 3.86
C VAL A 131 -12.30 4.35 2.71
N MET A 132 -13.58 4.70 2.78
CA MET A 132 -14.56 4.38 1.73
C MET A 132 -14.23 5.01 0.39
N ARG A 133 -13.77 6.28 0.36
CA ARG A 133 -13.33 6.92 -0.89
C ARG A 133 -12.08 6.26 -1.47
N GLY A 134 -11.15 5.82 -0.61
CA GLY A 134 -10.00 5.02 -1.03
C GLY A 134 -10.44 3.69 -1.63
N LEU A 135 -11.35 2.98 -0.95
CA LEU A 135 -11.91 1.71 -1.39
C LEU A 135 -12.56 1.80 -2.78
N GLN A 136 -13.27 2.88 -3.08
CA GLN A 136 -13.89 3.08 -4.41
C GLN A 136 -12.87 3.03 -5.55
N VAL A 137 -11.66 3.54 -5.35
CA VAL A 137 -10.59 3.44 -6.35
C VAL A 137 -10.02 2.02 -6.43
N VAL A 138 -9.90 1.31 -5.30
CA VAL A 138 -9.54 -0.12 -5.31
C VAL A 138 -10.59 -0.94 -6.08
N GLU A 139 -11.88 -0.64 -5.90
CA GLU A 139 -12.98 -1.25 -6.67
C GLU A 139 -12.86 -0.96 -8.16
N HIS A 140 -12.51 0.28 -8.52
CA HIS A 140 -12.20 0.62 -9.91
C HIS A 140 -11.02 -0.20 -10.44
N CYS A 141 -9.95 -0.39 -9.65
CA CYS A 141 -8.82 -1.23 -10.02
C CYS A 141 -9.21 -2.68 -10.30
N CYS A 142 -10.25 -3.21 -9.63
CA CYS A 142 -10.77 -4.55 -9.89
C CYS A 142 -11.32 -4.73 -11.32
N SER A 143 -11.71 -3.65 -12.00
CA SER A 143 -12.22 -3.67 -13.38
C SER A 143 -11.19 -3.20 -14.42
N ASN A 144 -9.96 -2.90 -14.01
CA ASN A 144 -8.96 -2.23 -14.84
C ASN A 144 -8.45 -3.07 -16.04
N THR A 145 -8.74 -4.37 -16.09
CA THR A 145 -8.34 -5.23 -17.20
C THR A 145 -8.86 -4.71 -18.56
N ASN A 146 -10.04 -4.12 -18.58
CA ASN A 146 -10.63 -3.52 -19.79
C ASN A 146 -9.90 -2.24 -20.23
N LEU A 147 -9.31 -1.51 -19.30
CA LEU A 147 -8.55 -0.29 -19.59
C LEU A 147 -7.12 -0.58 -20.09
N LEU A 148 -6.65 -1.82 -19.94
CA LEU A 148 -5.34 -2.26 -20.43
C LEU A 148 -5.38 -2.76 -21.90
N ILE A 149 -6.56 -2.80 -22.51
CA ILE A 149 -6.73 -3.13 -23.93
C ILE A 149 -6.01 -2.07 -24.77
N GLY A 150 -5.24 -2.53 -25.75
CA GLY A 150 -4.60 -1.68 -26.75
C GLY A 150 -5.54 -1.37 -27.92
N GLU A 151 -5.02 -0.68 -28.90
CA GLU A 151 -5.71 -0.30 -30.13
C GLU A 151 -4.98 -0.88 -31.33
N THR A 152 -5.72 -1.13 -32.42
CA THR A 152 -5.13 -1.57 -33.68
C THR A 152 -5.71 -0.75 -34.83
N MET A 153 -4.84 -0.21 -35.68
CA MET A 153 -5.22 0.43 -36.93
C MET A 153 -4.71 -0.44 -38.08
N THR A 154 -5.64 -0.91 -38.90
CA THR A 154 -5.32 -1.70 -40.08
C THR A 154 -5.19 -0.80 -41.33
N GLY A 155 -4.32 -1.16 -42.26
CA GLY A 155 -4.16 -0.44 -43.50
C GLY A 155 -3.60 0.97 -43.36
N VAL A 156 -2.71 1.22 -42.41
CA VAL A 156 -2.04 2.52 -42.21
C VAL A 156 -1.30 2.93 -43.48
N SER A 157 -0.72 1.95 -44.18
CA SER A 157 -0.23 2.04 -45.53
C SER A 157 -0.40 0.68 -46.21
N LYS A 158 0.06 0.55 -47.48
CA LYS A 158 -0.03 -0.73 -48.19
C LYS A 158 0.75 -1.80 -47.39
N ASP A 159 0.04 -2.90 -47.08
CA ASP A 159 0.57 -4.07 -46.34
C ASP A 159 1.09 -3.74 -44.91
N MET A 160 0.54 -2.70 -44.22
CA MET A 160 0.98 -2.28 -42.91
C MET A 160 -0.21 -2.11 -41.95
N ASP A 161 -0.18 -2.84 -40.82
CA ASP A 161 -1.06 -2.67 -39.66
C ASP A 161 -0.24 -2.14 -38.47
N LEU A 162 -0.87 -1.33 -37.63
CA LEU A 162 -0.24 -0.73 -36.45
C LEU A 162 -0.98 -1.16 -35.18
N PRO A 163 -0.48 -2.16 -34.44
CA PRO A 163 -0.99 -2.46 -33.11
C PRO A 163 -0.32 -1.59 -32.04
N ALA A 164 -1.11 -1.07 -31.09
CA ALA A 164 -0.65 -0.38 -29.90
C ALA A 164 -0.87 -1.25 -28.64
N PHE A 165 0.15 -1.35 -27.81
CA PHE A 165 0.11 -2.11 -26.56
C PHE A 165 0.37 -1.19 -25.38
N ARG A 166 -0.39 -1.37 -24.29
CA ARG A 166 -0.13 -0.69 -23.01
C ARG A 166 0.85 -1.49 -22.19
N THR A 167 1.99 -0.90 -21.84
CA THR A 167 3.06 -1.55 -21.07
C THR A 167 3.28 -0.85 -19.74
N PRO A 168 3.70 -1.58 -18.68
CA PRO A 168 4.07 -0.96 -17.41
C PRO A 168 5.25 0.01 -17.56
N LEU A 169 5.26 1.08 -16.76
CA LEU A 169 6.33 2.07 -16.75
C LEU A 169 7.59 1.60 -16.02
N GLY A 170 7.42 0.80 -14.96
CA GLY A 170 8.53 0.34 -14.12
C GLY A 170 8.28 0.50 -12.64
N VAL A 171 9.27 1.04 -11.93
CA VAL A 171 9.14 1.41 -10.52
C VAL A 171 8.50 2.78 -10.42
N CYS A 172 7.34 2.84 -9.77
CA CYS A 172 6.64 4.07 -9.47
C CYS A 172 6.82 4.44 -8.01
N ALA A 173 6.64 5.70 -7.68
CA ALA A 173 6.67 6.18 -6.30
C ALA A 173 5.55 7.18 -6.05
N GLY A 174 5.08 7.26 -4.81
CA GLY A 174 4.10 8.25 -4.37
C GLY A 174 4.43 8.80 -2.99
N ILE A 175 4.15 10.08 -2.82
CA ILE A 175 4.29 10.80 -1.56
C ILE A 175 2.89 11.23 -1.14
N ALA A 176 2.38 10.67 -0.04
CA ALA A 176 1.05 10.96 0.46
C ALA A 176 1.06 12.12 1.47
N PRO A 177 0.02 12.98 1.45
CA PRO A 177 -0.16 14.06 2.41
C PRO A 177 -0.75 13.55 3.72
N PHE A 178 -0.80 14.43 4.71
CA PHE A 178 -1.31 14.09 6.04
C PHE A 178 -2.84 14.16 6.18
N ASN A 179 -3.54 14.89 5.31
CA ASN A 179 -4.96 15.21 5.49
C ASN A 179 -5.93 14.08 5.13
N PHE A 180 -5.48 13.09 4.31
CA PHE A 180 -6.26 11.91 3.93
C PHE A 180 -5.35 10.68 3.92
N PRO A 181 -5.02 10.14 5.10
CA PRO A 181 -3.98 9.12 5.24
C PRO A 181 -4.34 7.76 4.65
N ALA A 182 -5.61 7.42 4.50
CA ALA A 182 -6.04 6.21 3.82
C ALA A 182 -6.38 6.46 2.34
N MET A 183 -7.17 7.48 2.06
CA MET A 183 -7.70 7.76 0.73
C MET A 183 -6.59 7.94 -0.32
N ILE A 184 -5.62 8.79 -0.03
CA ILE A 184 -4.59 9.15 -1.03
C ILE A 184 -3.64 7.97 -1.35
N PRO A 185 -3.10 7.22 -0.37
CA PRO A 185 -2.37 6.00 -0.68
C PRO A 185 -3.17 5.00 -1.52
N LEU A 186 -4.44 4.78 -1.16
CA LEU A 186 -5.33 3.88 -1.90
C LEU A 186 -5.67 4.36 -3.32
N TRP A 187 -5.50 5.64 -3.62
CA TRP A 187 -5.62 6.18 -4.97
C TRP A 187 -4.38 5.93 -5.83
N MET A 188 -3.22 5.74 -5.20
CA MET A 188 -1.93 5.68 -5.88
C MET A 188 -1.49 4.25 -6.18
N PHE A 189 -1.12 3.46 -5.13
CA PHE A 189 -0.45 2.19 -5.34
C PHE A 189 -1.32 1.10 -5.97
N PRO A 190 -2.64 0.99 -5.69
CA PRO A 190 -3.44 -0.05 -6.33
C PRO A 190 -3.50 0.13 -7.85
N MET A 191 -3.67 1.37 -8.30
CA MET A 191 -3.71 1.68 -9.72
C MET A 191 -2.35 1.40 -10.39
N ALA A 192 -1.24 1.78 -9.76
CA ALA A 192 0.09 1.51 -10.28
C ALA A 192 0.35 -0.01 -10.39
N THR A 193 0.02 -0.77 -9.34
CA THR A 193 0.30 -2.19 -9.27
C THR A 193 -0.59 -3.02 -10.20
N ILE A 194 -1.87 -2.70 -10.36
CA ILE A 194 -2.76 -3.39 -11.31
C ILE A 194 -2.28 -3.21 -12.76
N CYS A 195 -1.69 -2.05 -13.08
CA CYS A 195 -1.09 -1.79 -14.38
C CYS A 195 0.25 -2.53 -14.62
N GLY A 196 0.75 -3.28 -13.62
CA GLY A 196 1.97 -4.08 -13.72
C GLY A 196 3.24 -3.37 -13.26
N ASN A 197 3.13 -2.20 -12.65
CA ASN A 197 4.25 -1.49 -12.04
C ASN A 197 4.52 -2.01 -10.62
N THR A 198 5.75 -1.83 -10.14
CA THR A 198 6.07 -1.88 -8.71
C THR A 198 5.96 -0.49 -8.12
N TYR A 199 5.80 -0.40 -6.80
CA TYR A 199 5.48 0.88 -6.17
C TYR A 199 6.21 1.06 -4.85
N ILE A 200 6.71 2.28 -4.64
CA ILE A 200 7.29 2.73 -3.38
C ILE A 200 6.38 3.80 -2.81
N MET A 201 5.82 3.55 -1.62
CA MET A 201 4.98 4.51 -0.93
C MET A 201 5.78 5.19 0.17
N LYS A 202 5.79 6.52 0.15
CA LYS A 202 6.22 7.36 1.26
C LYS A 202 4.98 7.99 1.90
N PRO A 203 4.47 7.46 3.02
CA PRO A 203 3.36 8.07 3.75
C PRO A 203 3.78 9.39 4.40
N SER A 204 2.81 10.13 4.96
CA SER A 204 3.13 11.29 5.78
C SER A 204 3.87 10.87 7.05
N GLU A 205 4.84 11.67 7.48
CA GLU A 205 5.57 11.47 8.74
C GLU A 205 4.68 11.62 9.98
N ARG A 206 3.47 12.14 9.83
CA ARG A 206 2.54 12.37 10.93
C ARG A 206 1.52 11.24 11.11
N TYR A 207 1.34 10.38 10.11
CA TYR A 207 0.24 9.39 10.08
C TYR A 207 0.70 8.14 9.34
N GLN A 208 1.27 7.17 10.05
CA GLN A 208 1.81 5.95 9.47
C GLN A 208 1.10 4.65 9.88
N LEU A 209 0.31 4.64 10.94
CA LEU A 209 -0.34 3.42 11.40
C LEU A 209 -1.38 2.93 10.39
N VAL A 210 -2.14 3.84 9.82
CA VAL A 210 -3.16 3.52 8.79
C VAL A 210 -2.52 2.91 7.56
N ASP A 211 -1.44 3.50 7.07
CA ASP A 211 -0.71 2.96 5.93
C ASP A 211 -0.08 1.61 6.22
N SER A 212 0.43 1.41 7.43
CA SER A 212 0.94 0.11 7.89
C SER A 212 -0.14 -0.97 7.85
N ASP A 213 -1.36 -0.69 8.33
CA ASP A 213 -2.44 -1.68 8.37
C ASP A 213 -3.08 -1.91 6.99
N ALA A 214 -3.23 -0.87 6.17
CA ALA A 214 -3.62 -1.02 4.76
C ALA A 214 -2.60 -1.87 3.99
N ASN A 215 -1.31 -1.69 4.25
CA ASN A 215 -0.25 -2.52 3.68
C ASN A 215 -0.27 -3.96 4.21
N LYS A 216 -0.63 -4.21 5.47
CA LYS A 216 -0.87 -5.58 5.99
C LYS A 216 -1.97 -6.27 5.19
N CYS A 217 -3.07 -5.58 4.92
CA CYS A 217 -4.14 -6.12 4.09
C CYS A 217 -3.63 -6.46 2.68
N TYR A 218 -2.81 -5.62 2.07
CA TYR A 218 -2.22 -5.89 0.76
C TYR A 218 -1.25 -7.08 0.79
N LEU A 219 -0.37 -7.16 1.81
CA LEU A 219 0.56 -8.27 2.00
C LEU A 219 -0.16 -9.61 2.19
N ALA A 220 -1.30 -9.63 2.87
CA ALA A 220 -2.10 -10.83 3.06
C ALA A 220 -2.75 -11.35 1.75
N THR A 221 -2.79 -10.54 0.68
CA THR A 221 -3.42 -10.89 -0.60
C THR A 221 -2.45 -11.27 -1.71
N SER A 222 -1.20 -10.92 -1.58
CA SER A 222 -0.15 -11.13 -2.59
C SER A 222 0.72 -12.33 -2.26
#